data_3ac0a2ae28dc90a97f262ded27fae0b0
#
_entry.id   3ac0a2ae28dc90a97f262ded27fae0b0
#
_cell.length_a   1.000
_cell.length_b   1.000
_cell.length_c   1.000
_cell.angle_alpha   90.00
_cell.angle_beta   90.00
_cell.angle_gamma   90.00
#
_symmetry.space_group_name_H-M   'P 1'
#
loop_
_entity.id
_entity.type
_entity.pdbx_description
1 polymer ?
#
loop_
_entity_poly.entity_id
_entity_poly.type
_entity_poly.pdbx_seq_one_letter_code
_entity_poly.pdbx_strand_id
1 'polypeptide(L)'
;ITYTSSDTSVATVSGSTVTLVGAGTTTLTMSQVTYANYLSATATATLTVAKAAPAVTFADVTKSYGDADFALSATSSNTSAFTYTSSDPSVATVSGSTVTITGAGTTTITMSQVSDANYTVATATATLTVAKAAPAITFANISKVYGDAPSNFAYNAQSLGSLTYSSSNTSVATISSNQLVIQGTGTSTITLTQASDDDYLAAEVTAILTVAPKQVSVSGIA
;
A
#
# COMPACT_ATOMS: atom_id res chain seq x y z
N ILE A 1 -55.78 10.78 -27.40
CA ILE A 1 -55.20 10.13 -26.22
C ILE A 1 -53.92 10.85 -25.87
N THR A 2 -53.76 11.23 -24.59
CA THR A 2 -52.54 11.78 -24.02
C THR A 2 -52.04 10.94 -22.88
N TYR A 3 -50.74 10.94 -22.62
CA TYR A 3 -50.11 10.25 -21.53
C TYR A 3 -49.33 11.23 -20.69
N THR A 4 -49.36 11.08 -19.36
CA THR A 4 -48.60 11.91 -18.43
C THR A 4 -48.01 11.07 -17.32
N SER A 5 -46.93 11.53 -16.72
CA SER A 5 -46.35 11.01 -15.48
C SER A 5 -46.58 11.96 -14.33
N SER A 6 -46.92 11.45 -13.16
CA SER A 6 -47.11 12.24 -11.95
C SER A 6 -45.80 12.70 -11.33
N ASP A 7 -44.69 12.01 -11.65
CA ASP A 7 -43.36 12.35 -11.18
C ASP A 7 -42.34 12.24 -12.34
N THR A 8 -41.92 13.40 -12.87
CA THR A 8 -40.99 13.49 -13.97
C THR A 8 -39.53 13.24 -13.56
N SER A 9 -39.24 13.17 -12.25
CA SER A 9 -37.93 12.75 -11.75
C SER A 9 -37.74 11.21 -11.81
N VAL A 10 -38.84 10.46 -11.89
CA VAL A 10 -38.84 9.00 -12.06
C VAL A 10 -38.97 8.65 -13.53
N ALA A 11 -39.94 9.22 -14.24
CA ALA A 11 -40.13 8.99 -15.68
C ALA A 11 -40.81 10.17 -16.34
N THR A 12 -40.38 10.46 -17.58
CA THR A 12 -41.05 11.43 -18.47
C THR A 12 -41.82 10.71 -19.57
N VAL A 13 -42.83 11.38 -20.14
CA VAL A 13 -43.64 10.83 -21.22
C VAL A 13 -43.67 11.81 -22.40
N SER A 14 -43.40 11.32 -23.59
CA SER A 14 -43.50 12.08 -24.85
C SER A 14 -44.25 11.21 -25.88
N GLY A 15 -45.45 11.68 -26.27
CA GLY A 15 -46.35 10.86 -27.07
C GLY A 15 -46.74 9.58 -26.32
N SER A 16 -46.38 8.43 -26.86
CA SER A 16 -46.58 7.10 -26.23
C SER A 16 -45.26 6.51 -25.63
N THR A 17 -44.15 7.27 -25.68
CA THR A 17 -42.85 6.81 -25.18
C THR A 17 -42.65 7.25 -23.75
N VAL A 18 -42.31 6.31 -22.87
CA VAL A 18 -41.89 6.53 -21.49
C VAL A 18 -40.36 6.48 -21.42
N THR A 19 -39.72 7.53 -20.89
CA THR A 19 -38.29 7.57 -20.65
C THR A 19 -38.02 7.54 -19.16
N LEU A 20 -37.23 6.56 -18.68
CA LEU A 20 -36.82 6.45 -17.29
C LEU A 20 -35.77 7.53 -16.96
N VAL A 21 -35.95 8.24 -15.84
CA VAL A 21 -35.08 9.34 -15.39
C VAL A 21 -34.37 8.97 -14.09
N GLY A 22 -35.09 8.34 -13.15
CA GLY A 22 -34.55 7.96 -11.84
C GLY A 22 -35.32 6.80 -11.21
N ALA A 23 -34.76 6.24 -10.13
CA ALA A 23 -35.44 5.23 -9.33
C ALA A 23 -36.55 5.85 -8.48
N GLY A 24 -37.66 5.12 -8.32
CA GLY A 24 -38.82 5.59 -7.56
C GLY A 24 -40.10 5.02 -8.11
N THR A 25 -41.21 5.65 -7.75
CA THR A 25 -42.55 5.23 -8.20
C THR A 25 -43.31 6.41 -8.75
N THR A 26 -43.90 6.28 -9.91
CA THR A 26 -44.75 7.30 -10.53
C THR A 26 -46.04 6.69 -11.05
N THR A 27 -47.08 7.46 -11.11
CA THR A 27 -48.35 7.07 -11.74
C THR A 27 -48.37 7.58 -13.19
N LEU A 28 -48.51 6.68 -14.12
CA LEU A 28 -48.76 7.01 -15.53
C LEU A 28 -50.29 7.11 -15.72
N THR A 29 -50.71 8.24 -16.28
CA THR A 29 -52.12 8.49 -16.58
C THR A 29 -52.32 8.58 -18.09
N MET A 30 -53.22 7.77 -18.61
CA MET A 30 -53.78 7.88 -19.95
C MET A 30 -55.07 8.66 -19.89
N SER A 31 -55.23 9.68 -20.73
CA SER A 31 -56.45 10.47 -20.83
C SER A 31 -56.98 10.50 -22.27
N GLN A 32 -58.24 10.31 -22.40
CA GLN A 32 -58.96 10.49 -23.65
C GLN A 32 -60.01 11.57 -23.48
N VAL A 33 -59.96 12.59 -24.31
CA VAL A 33 -60.99 13.64 -24.34
C VAL A 33 -62.26 13.16 -24.98
N THR A 34 -63.37 13.82 -24.69
CA THR A 34 -64.68 13.59 -25.33
C THR A 34 -64.55 13.64 -26.85
N TYR A 35 -65.09 12.66 -27.54
CA TYR A 35 -65.11 12.58 -28.99
C TYR A 35 -66.44 12.02 -29.51
N ALA A 36 -67.12 12.78 -30.35
CA ALA A 36 -68.42 12.41 -30.93
C ALA A 36 -69.41 11.95 -29.85
N ASN A 37 -69.75 10.66 -29.82
CA ASN A 37 -70.69 10.07 -28.92
C ASN A 37 -70.07 9.43 -27.67
N TYR A 38 -68.77 9.66 -27.39
CA TYR A 38 -68.05 9.08 -26.27
C TYR A 38 -67.59 10.16 -25.30
N LEU A 39 -67.82 9.89 -24.00
CA LEU A 39 -67.32 10.74 -22.92
C LEU A 39 -65.82 10.59 -22.74
N SER A 40 -65.20 11.57 -22.06
CA SER A 40 -63.79 11.48 -21.64
C SER A 40 -63.60 10.29 -20.69
N ALA A 41 -62.44 9.65 -20.78
CA ALA A 41 -62.03 8.55 -19.91
C ALA A 41 -60.59 8.70 -19.49
N THR A 42 -60.26 8.22 -18.31
CA THR A 42 -58.90 8.14 -17.78
C THR A 42 -58.59 6.73 -17.26
N ALA A 43 -57.38 6.29 -17.43
CA ALA A 43 -56.86 5.07 -16.80
C ALA A 43 -55.47 5.35 -16.23
N THR A 44 -55.10 4.73 -15.15
CA THR A 44 -53.84 4.90 -14.46
C THR A 44 -53.11 3.59 -14.31
N ALA A 45 -51.76 3.65 -14.35
CA ALA A 45 -50.88 2.53 -14.04
C ALA A 45 -49.71 3.01 -13.16
N THR A 46 -49.30 2.20 -12.21
CA THR A 46 -48.12 2.49 -11.39
C THR A 46 -46.87 1.95 -12.12
N LEU A 47 -45.89 2.82 -12.30
CA LEU A 47 -44.54 2.48 -12.75
C LEU A 47 -43.60 2.53 -11.55
N THR A 48 -42.92 1.42 -11.26
CA THR A 48 -41.88 1.35 -10.24
C THR A 48 -40.54 1.11 -10.94
N VAL A 49 -39.60 2.01 -10.69
CA VAL A 49 -38.21 1.91 -11.18
C VAL A 49 -37.30 1.59 -9.99
N ALA A 50 -36.73 0.38 -9.98
CA ALA A 50 -35.80 -0.03 -8.91
C ALA A 50 -34.44 0.67 -9.03
N LYS A 51 -33.74 0.84 -7.89
CA LYS A 51 -32.36 1.30 -7.90
C LYS A 51 -31.46 0.29 -8.61
N ALA A 52 -30.53 0.79 -9.42
CA ALA A 52 -29.53 -0.03 -10.09
C ALA A 52 -28.35 -0.36 -9.18
N ALA A 53 -27.63 -1.46 -9.45
CA ALA A 53 -26.31 -1.68 -8.87
C ALA A 53 -25.31 -0.73 -9.54
N PRO A 54 -24.46 -0.01 -8.76
CA PRO A 54 -23.48 0.86 -9.37
C PRO A 54 -22.35 0.05 -10.04
N ALA A 55 -21.82 0.55 -11.16
CA ALA A 55 -20.59 0.04 -11.76
C ALA A 55 -19.41 0.60 -10.98
N VAL A 56 -18.62 -0.29 -10.37
CA VAL A 56 -17.47 0.08 -9.50
C VAL A 56 -16.19 -0.48 -10.09
N THR A 57 -15.10 0.32 -10.05
CA THR A 57 -13.73 -0.14 -10.28
C THR A 57 -12.87 0.23 -9.08
N PHE A 58 -12.08 -0.75 -8.61
CA PHE A 58 -11.11 -0.56 -7.53
C PHE A 58 -9.98 -1.57 -7.75
N ALA A 59 -8.77 -1.08 -8.04
CA ALA A 59 -7.65 -1.89 -8.48
C ALA A 59 -6.64 -2.17 -7.37
N ASP A 60 -5.95 -3.32 -7.49
CA ASP A 60 -4.84 -3.69 -6.62
C ASP A 60 -3.70 -2.67 -6.70
N VAL A 61 -2.95 -2.53 -5.60
CA VAL A 61 -1.84 -1.58 -5.45
C VAL A 61 -0.62 -2.32 -4.97
N THR A 62 0.54 -2.01 -5.56
CA THR A 62 1.85 -2.51 -5.11
C THR A 62 2.71 -1.33 -4.68
N LYS A 63 3.37 -1.47 -3.52
CA LYS A 63 4.26 -0.50 -2.89
C LYS A 63 5.45 -1.20 -2.26
N SER A 64 6.43 -0.43 -1.78
CA SER A 64 7.54 -0.91 -0.95
C SER A 64 7.47 -0.29 0.43
N TYR A 65 7.98 -0.99 1.43
CA TYR A 65 8.13 -0.44 2.77
C TYR A 65 8.98 0.83 2.74
N GLY A 66 8.52 1.89 3.42
CA GLY A 66 9.15 3.20 3.39
C GLY A 66 8.70 4.12 2.25
N ASP A 67 7.84 3.67 1.34
CA ASP A 67 7.18 4.57 0.39
C ASP A 67 6.32 5.60 1.13
N ALA A 68 6.18 6.80 0.55
CA ALA A 68 5.34 7.85 1.10
C ALA A 68 3.85 7.46 1.07
N ASP A 69 3.06 8.10 1.94
CA ASP A 69 1.61 8.03 1.93
C ASP A 69 1.04 8.28 0.53
N PHE A 70 -0.02 7.56 0.18
CA PHE A 70 -0.67 7.69 -1.12
C PHE A 70 -2.20 7.65 -1.00
N ALA A 71 -2.88 8.17 -2.01
CA ALA A 71 -4.33 8.17 -2.06
C ALA A 71 -4.87 6.95 -2.81
N LEU A 72 -5.95 6.37 -2.26
CA LEU A 72 -6.76 5.37 -2.96
C LEU A 72 -7.62 6.02 -4.02
N SER A 73 -7.79 5.33 -5.15
CA SER A 73 -8.65 5.77 -6.24
C SER A 73 -9.62 4.65 -6.61
N ALA A 74 -10.90 4.90 -6.40
CA ALA A 74 -11.99 4.06 -6.89
C ALA A 74 -12.91 4.89 -7.79
N THR A 75 -13.64 4.24 -8.70
CA THR A 75 -14.67 4.89 -9.50
C THR A 75 -16.01 4.19 -9.29
N SER A 76 -17.09 4.94 -9.40
CA SER A 76 -18.45 4.40 -9.30
C SER A 76 -19.41 5.26 -10.13
N SER A 77 -20.48 4.65 -10.63
CA SER A 77 -21.62 5.39 -11.20
C SER A 77 -22.52 6.01 -10.13
N ASN A 78 -22.44 5.58 -8.86
CA ASN A 78 -23.06 6.21 -7.71
C ASN A 78 -22.23 7.41 -7.26
N THR A 79 -22.86 8.53 -6.88
CA THR A 79 -22.19 9.79 -6.52
C THR A 79 -21.90 9.96 -5.02
N SER A 80 -22.35 9.03 -4.17
CA SER A 80 -22.05 9.06 -2.73
C SER A 80 -20.55 8.91 -2.45
N ALA A 81 -20.08 9.46 -1.35
CA ALA A 81 -18.68 9.39 -0.95
C ALA A 81 -18.22 7.95 -0.68
N PHE A 82 -16.93 7.68 -0.95
CA PHE A 82 -16.28 6.43 -0.59
C PHE A 82 -15.79 6.45 0.85
N THR A 83 -15.83 5.28 1.49
CA THR A 83 -15.10 4.99 2.73
C THR A 83 -14.18 3.80 2.48
N TYR A 84 -13.01 3.78 3.16
CA TYR A 84 -12.01 2.74 2.98
C TYR A 84 -11.56 2.19 4.33
N THR A 85 -11.30 0.89 4.37
CA THR A 85 -10.74 0.21 5.55
C THR A 85 -9.66 -0.78 5.13
N SER A 86 -8.64 -0.96 5.98
CA SER A 86 -7.62 -2.00 5.83
C SER A 86 -7.94 -3.18 6.74
N SER A 87 -7.76 -4.41 6.26
CA SER A 87 -7.94 -5.62 7.05
C SER A 87 -6.77 -5.89 8.00
N ASP A 88 -5.59 -5.32 7.72
CA ASP A 88 -4.39 -5.49 8.52
C ASP A 88 -3.66 -4.15 8.74
N PRO A 89 -3.87 -3.50 9.89
CA PRO A 89 -3.19 -2.26 10.24
C PRO A 89 -1.67 -2.40 10.46
N SER A 90 -1.14 -3.61 10.61
CA SER A 90 0.31 -3.83 10.72
C SER A 90 1.01 -3.67 9.36
N VAL A 91 0.28 -3.83 8.25
CA VAL A 91 0.77 -3.61 6.89
C VAL A 91 0.47 -2.18 6.43
N ALA A 92 -0.79 -1.71 6.63
CA ALA A 92 -1.17 -0.35 6.27
C ALA A 92 -2.39 0.13 7.04
N THR A 93 -2.41 1.41 7.40
CA THR A 93 -3.58 2.10 7.96
C THR A 93 -4.21 3.02 6.92
N VAL A 94 -5.52 3.31 7.08
CA VAL A 94 -6.27 4.16 6.15
C VAL A 94 -6.97 5.27 6.93
N SER A 95 -6.83 6.51 6.48
CA SER A 95 -7.53 7.68 7.00
C SER A 95 -8.15 8.47 5.83
N GLY A 96 -9.48 8.49 5.75
CA GLY A 96 -10.18 8.99 4.57
C GLY A 96 -9.82 8.15 3.35
N SER A 97 -9.18 8.74 2.34
CA SER A 97 -8.62 8.03 1.17
C SER A 97 -7.10 7.86 1.24
N THR A 98 -6.43 8.36 2.28
CA THR A 98 -4.97 8.29 2.42
C THR A 98 -4.56 6.99 3.11
N VAL A 99 -3.61 6.28 2.52
CA VAL A 99 -2.98 5.07 3.04
C VAL A 99 -1.60 5.43 3.56
N THR A 100 -1.30 5.03 4.80
CA THR A 100 0.04 5.06 5.41
C THR A 100 0.55 3.62 5.53
N ILE A 101 1.72 3.34 4.97
CA ILE A 101 2.38 2.03 5.06
C ILE A 101 3.02 1.91 6.44
N THR A 102 2.73 0.81 7.15
CA THR A 102 3.23 0.51 8.50
C THR A 102 4.20 -0.67 8.53
N GLY A 103 4.11 -1.59 7.56
CA GLY A 103 4.97 -2.76 7.45
C GLY A 103 4.92 -3.40 6.06
N ALA A 104 5.88 -4.29 5.76
CA ALA A 104 5.84 -5.10 4.55
C ALA A 104 4.85 -6.28 4.72
N GLY A 105 4.17 -6.66 3.63
CA GLY A 105 3.17 -7.73 3.64
C GLY A 105 2.03 -7.48 2.67
N THR A 106 0.90 -8.09 2.92
CA THR A 106 -0.33 -7.90 2.13
C THR A 106 -1.50 -7.59 3.02
N THR A 107 -2.34 -6.66 2.61
CA THR A 107 -3.62 -6.36 3.26
C THR A 107 -4.72 -6.18 2.22
N THR A 108 -5.95 -6.48 2.59
CA THR A 108 -7.12 -6.20 1.77
C THR A 108 -7.68 -4.83 2.15
N ILE A 109 -7.75 -3.94 1.16
CA ILE A 109 -8.46 -2.68 1.31
C ILE A 109 -9.89 -2.88 0.84
N THR A 110 -10.86 -2.58 1.71
CA THR A 110 -12.29 -2.61 1.38
C THR A 110 -12.77 -1.18 1.15
N MET A 111 -13.31 -0.92 -0.03
CA MET A 111 -14.06 0.28 -0.36
C MET A 111 -15.54 0.03 -0.10
N SER A 112 -16.23 0.98 0.51
CA SER A 112 -17.68 0.95 0.72
C SER A 112 -18.29 2.29 0.28
N GLN A 113 -19.51 2.20 -0.26
CA GLN A 113 -20.28 3.34 -0.72
C GLN A 113 -21.75 3.14 -0.37
N VAL A 114 -22.39 4.12 0.27
CA VAL A 114 -23.81 4.06 0.61
C VAL A 114 -24.68 4.26 -0.64
N SER A 115 -25.95 3.83 -0.57
CA SER A 115 -26.91 4.06 -1.65
C SER A 115 -27.14 5.57 -1.85
N ASP A 116 -27.40 5.97 -3.09
CA ASP A 116 -27.96 7.29 -3.43
C ASP A 116 -29.41 7.18 -3.92
N ALA A 117 -29.90 8.19 -4.63
CA ALA A 117 -31.26 8.20 -5.15
C ALA A 117 -31.49 7.05 -6.16
N ASN A 118 -30.53 6.75 -7.04
CA ASN A 118 -30.68 5.88 -8.20
C ASN A 118 -29.92 4.55 -8.08
N TYR A 119 -28.96 4.45 -7.12
CA TYR A 119 -28.09 3.29 -6.98
C TYR A 119 -28.20 2.67 -5.58
N THR A 120 -28.01 1.36 -5.52
CA THR A 120 -27.88 0.60 -4.27
C THR A 120 -26.51 0.85 -3.63
N VAL A 121 -26.31 0.32 -2.40
CA VAL A 121 -25.00 0.25 -1.75
C VAL A 121 -24.01 -0.52 -2.64
N ALA A 122 -22.73 -0.18 -2.56
CA ALA A 122 -21.66 -0.92 -3.20
C ALA A 122 -20.49 -1.17 -2.26
N THR A 123 -19.80 -2.29 -2.47
CA THR A 123 -18.52 -2.63 -1.85
C THR A 123 -17.61 -3.22 -2.92
N ALA A 124 -16.31 -2.91 -2.83
CA ALA A 124 -15.29 -3.53 -3.63
C ALA A 124 -14.03 -3.70 -2.79
N THR A 125 -13.20 -4.68 -3.14
CA THR A 125 -11.94 -4.95 -2.46
C THR A 125 -10.78 -4.86 -3.44
N ALA A 126 -9.63 -4.43 -2.95
CA ALA A 126 -8.37 -4.44 -3.65
C ALA A 126 -7.28 -4.98 -2.71
N THR A 127 -6.30 -5.67 -3.26
CA THR A 127 -5.12 -6.12 -2.52
C THR A 127 -4.07 -5.02 -2.54
N LEU A 128 -3.60 -4.60 -1.37
CA LEU A 128 -2.37 -3.83 -1.24
C LEU A 128 -1.24 -4.80 -0.90
N THR A 129 -0.22 -4.85 -1.77
CA THR A 129 1.01 -5.59 -1.55
C THR A 129 2.15 -4.62 -1.26
N VAL A 130 2.77 -4.74 -0.09
CA VAL A 130 3.93 -3.94 0.33
C VAL A 130 5.15 -4.85 0.33
N ALA A 131 6.06 -4.64 -0.62
CA ALA A 131 7.31 -5.37 -0.70
C ALA A 131 8.30 -4.90 0.38
N LYS A 132 9.17 -5.81 0.85
CA LYS A 132 10.29 -5.44 1.74
C LYS A 132 11.22 -4.46 1.03
N ALA A 133 11.73 -3.46 1.76
CA ALA A 133 12.71 -2.51 1.27
C ALA A 133 14.14 -3.08 1.30
N ALA A 134 15.03 -2.55 0.46
CA ALA A 134 16.46 -2.75 0.64
C ALA A 134 16.93 -1.89 1.82
N PRO A 135 17.62 -2.47 2.85
CA PRO A 135 18.08 -1.68 3.98
C PRO A 135 19.27 -0.79 3.57
N ALA A 136 19.32 0.44 4.09
CA ALA A 136 20.52 1.22 4.04
C ALA A 136 21.48 0.71 5.13
N ILE A 137 22.67 0.24 4.71
CA ILE A 137 23.72 -0.23 5.60
C ILE A 137 25.04 0.41 5.21
N THR A 138 25.80 0.90 6.19
CA THR A 138 27.13 1.47 5.99
C THR A 138 28.15 0.77 6.86
N PHE A 139 29.30 0.46 6.27
CA PHE A 139 30.42 -0.21 6.92
C PHE A 139 31.73 0.39 6.41
N ALA A 140 32.40 1.18 7.24
CA ALA A 140 33.58 1.92 6.84
C ALA A 140 34.85 1.06 6.92
N ASN A 141 35.90 1.41 6.12
CA ASN A 141 37.20 0.78 6.21
C ASN A 141 37.81 0.92 7.62
N ILE A 142 38.56 -0.09 8.02
CA ILE A 142 39.10 -0.27 9.37
C ILE A 142 40.62 -0.19 9.34
N SER A 143 41.19 0.63 10.20
CA SER A 143 42.66 0.71 10.40
C SER A 143 43.02 0.26 11.80
N LYS A 144 43.95 -0.67 11.92
CA LYS A 144 44.46 -1.25 13.16
C LYS A 144 45.96 -1.39 13.14
N VAL A 145 46.56 -1.62 14.31
CA VAL A 145 47.97 -1.92 14.48
C VAL A 145 48.11 -3.34 15.06
N TYR A 146 49.13 -4.06 14.66
CA TYR A 146 49.41 -5.41 15.20
C TYR A 146 49.56 -5.34 16.72
N GLY A 147 48.81 -6.21 17.41
CA GLY A 147 48.73 -6.24 18.88
C GLY A 147 47.62 -5.36 19.49
N ASP A 148 46.80 -4.73 18.69
CA ASP A 148 45.57 -4.10 19.18
C ASP A 148 44.63 -5.15 19.79
N ALA A 149 43.95 -4.77 20.87
CA ALA A 149 42.96 -5.61 21.53
C ALA A 149 41.76 -5.88 20.60
N PRO A 150 41.02 -7.00 20.81
CA PRO A 150 39.77 -7.24 20.11
C PRO A 150 38.82 -6.06 20.19
N SER A 151 38.15 -5.76 19.08
CA SER A 151 37.27 -4.57 18.98
C SER A 151 35.98 -4.88 18.27
N ASN A 152 34.90 -4.18 18.67
CA ASN A 152 33.63 -4.22 17.99
C ASN A 152 33.71 -3.53 16.61
N PHE A 153 32.79 -3.88 15.74
CA PHE A 153 32.63 -3.22 14.45
C PHE A 153 31.78 -1.95 14.59
N ALA A 154 32.16 -0.89 13.90
CA ALA A 154 31.34 0.30 13.73
C ALA A 154 30.57 0.19 12.42
N TYR A 155 29.26 0.22 12.48
CA TYR A 155 28.34 0.17 11.34
C TYR A 155 27.11 1.01 11.63
N ASN A 156 26.33 1.32 10.60
CA ASN A 156 24.99 1.85 10.71
C ASN A 156 24.06 0.99 9.83
N ALA A 157 22.92 0.56 10.37
CA ALA A 157 21.95 -0.25 9.66
C ALA A 157 20.52 0.16 10.05
N GLN A 158 19.62 0.21 9.08
CA GLN A 158 18.19 0.51 9.31
C GLN A 158 17.41 -0.73 9.76
N SER A 159 17.74 -1.90 9.21
CA SER A 159 17.09 -3.17 9.54
C SER A 159 17.54 -3.69 10.90
N LEU A 160 16.65 -4.42 11.58
CA LEU A 160 16.92 -5.14 12.84
C LEU A 160 17.34 -6.59 12.62
N GLY A 161 17.52 -7.03 11.36
CA GLY A 161 17.99 -8.37 11.02
C GLY A 161 19.33 -8.69 11.69
N SER A 162 19.54 -9.95 12.06
CA SER A 162 20.76 -10.38 12.71
C SER A 162 21.99 -10.14 11.84
N LEU A 163 23.11 -9.76 12.49
CA LEU A 163 24.37 -9.44 11.82
C LEU A 163 25.38 -10.58 11.99
N THR A 164 26.11 -10.89 10.91
CA THR A 164 27.26 -11.79 10.91
C THR A 164 28.42 -11.14 10.20
N TYR A 165 29.64 -11.53 10.59
CA TYR A 165 30.86 -11.01 10.03
C TYR A 165 31.77 -12.14 9.57
N SER A 166 32.50 -11.90 8.48
CA SER A 166 33.53 -12.80 8.01
C SER A 166 34.79 -12.03 7.58
N SER A 167 35.93 -12.71 7.61
CA SER A 167 37.23 -12.17 7.18
C SER A 167 37.75 -13.01 6.03
N SER A 168 38.14 -12.38 4.93
CA SER A 168 38.71 -13.03 3.75
C SER A 168 40.13 -13.56 3.98
N ASN A 169 40.81 -13.04 5.01
CA ASN A 169 42.21 -13.44 5.34
C ASN A 169 42.37 -13.63 6.86
N THR A 170 42.23 -14.88 7.29
CA THR A 170 42.30 -15.26 8.71
C THR A 170 43.71 -15.15 9.30
N SER A 171 44.76 -15.04 8.47
CA SER A 171 46.11 -14.76 8.93
C SER A 171 46.35 -13.29 9.32
N VAL A 172 45.48 -12.39 8.85
CA VAL A 172 45.47 -10.96 9.21
C VAL A 172 44.48 -10.71 10.36
N ALA A 173 43.25 -11.25 10.25
CA ALA A 173 42.25 -11.10 11.29
C ALA A 173 41.23 -12.23 11.28
N THR A 174 40.76 -12.61 12.47
CA THR A 174 39.64 -13.53 12.67
C THR A 174 38.46 -12.81 13.33
N ILE A 175 37.29 -13.41 13.24
CA ILE A 175 36.08 -12.94 13.94
C ILE A 175 35.78 -13.92 15.08
N SER A 176 35.66 -13.40 16.29
CA SER A 176 35.30 -14.19 17.48
C SER A 176 34.26 -13.42 18.30
N SER A 177 33.13 -14.03 18.60
CA SER A 177 32.02 -13.40 19.35
C SER A 177 31.63 -12.03 18.79
N ASN A 178 31.53 -11.93 17.45
CA ASN A 178 31.26 -10.68 16.71
C ASN A 178 32.30 -9.56 16.93
N GLN A 179 33.51 -9.90 17.37
CA GLN A 179 34.62 -8.97 17.52
C GLN A 179 35.73 -9.26 16.51
N LEU A 180 36.36 -8.21 16.03
CA LEU A 180 37.58 -8.26 15.21
C LEU A 180 38.78 -8.60 16.09
N VAL A 181 39.46 -9.70 15.79
CA VAL A 181 40.68 -10.15 16.47
C VAL A 181 41.86 -10.11 15.49
N ILE A 182 42.87 -9.27 15.77
CA ILE A 182 44.03 -9.13 14.93
C ILE A 182 44.98 -10.30 15.12
N GLN A 183 45.39 -10.94 13.99
CA GLN A 183 46.27 -12.10 13.96
C GLN A 183 47.65 -11.77 13.36
N GLY A 184 47.69 -10.82 12.39
CA GLY A 184 48.91 -10.43 11.68
C GLY A 184 48.77 -9.10 10.99
N THR A 185 49.88 -8.63 10.38
CA THR A 185 49.89 -7.42 9.57
C THR A 185 49.42 -7.69 8.13
N GLY A 186 48.89 -6.68 7.44
CA GLY A 186 48.43 -6.78 6.06
C GLY A 186 47.03 -6.29 5.88
N THR A 187 46.34 -6.80 4.87
CA THR A 187 44.96 -6.42 4.55
C THR A 187 44.02 -7.63 4.52
N SER A 188 42.80 -7.43 4.91
CA SER A 188 41.68 -8.38 4.77
C SER A 188 40.42 -7.65 4.40
N THR A 189 39.55 -8.26 3.59
CA THR A 189 38.18 -7.78 3.39
C THR A 189 37.32 -8.33 4.50
N ILE A 190 36.67 -7.47 5.26
CA ILE A 190 35.66 -7.84 6.24
C ILE A 190 34.29 -7.69 5.59
N THR A 191 33.52 -8.75 5.57
CA THR A 191 32.16 -8.75 5.07
C THR A 191 31.19 -8.72 6.24
N LEU A 192 30.28 -7.76 6.23
CA LEU A 192 29.12 -7.67 7.13
C LEU A 192 27.89 -8.11 6.35
N THR A 193 27.25 -9.19 6.81
CA THR A 193 25.98 -9.70 6.27
C THR A 193 24.88 -9.45 7.30
N GLN A 194 23.80 -8.81 6.86
CA GLN A 194 22.58 -8.59 7.63
C GLN A 194 21.48 -9.48 7.08
N ALA A 195 20.88 -10.29 7.96
CA ALA A 195 19.71 -11.09 7.59
C ALA A 195 18.49 -10.18 7.31
N SER A 196 17.54 -10.68 6.51
CA SER A 196 16.24 -10.01 6.37
C SER A 196 15.47 -9.99 7.70
N ASP A 197 14.66 -8.98 7.91
CA ASP A 197 13.64 -8.93 8.95
C ASP A 197 12.24 -8.85 8.33
N ASP A 198 11.24 -8.38 9.07
CA ASP A 198 9.86 -8.31 8.59
C ASP A 198 9.70 -7.29 7.46
N ASP A 199 10.43 -6.16 7.50
CA ASP A 199 10.28 -5.02 6.62
C ASP A 199 11.39 -4.83 5.59
N TYR A 200 12.57 -5.44 5.84
CA TYR A 200 13.76 -5.28 5.00
C TYR A 200 14.28 -6.59 4.44
N LEU A 201 14.84 -6.51 3.23
CA LEU A 201 15.59 -7.60 2.61
C LEU A 201 16.93 -7.81 3.34
N ALA A 202 17.54 -8.98 3.12
CA ALA A 202 18.93 -9.22 3.52
C ALA A 202 19.87 -8.28 2.70
N ALA A 203 20.99 -7.89 3.33
CA ALA A 203 22.00 -7.06 2.68
C ALA A 203 23.42 -7.50 3.09
N GLU A 204 24.37 -7.17 2.23
CA GLU A 204 25.80 -7.42 2.45
C GLU A 204 26.60 -6.19 2.06
N VAL A 205 27.55 -5.82 2.90
CA VAL A 205 28.53 -4.75 2.63
C VAL A 205 29.91 -5.17 3.09
N THR A 206 30.94 -4.62 2.46
CA THR A 206 32.33 -4.95 2.75
C THR A 206 33.12 -3.73 3.18
N ALA A 207 34.13 -3.93 4.03
CA ALA A 207 35.12 -2.95 4.41
C ALA A 207 36.55 -3.53 4.31
N ILE A 208 37.48 -2.73 3.93
CA ILE A 208 38.90 -3.12 3.92
C ILE A 208 39.45 -2.89 5.33
N LEU A 209 39.95 -3.95 5.95
CA LEU A 209 40.79 -3.88 7.13
C LEU A 209 42.24 -3.75 6.70
N THR A 210 42.97 -2.76 7.23
CA THR A 210 44.41 -2.60 7.09
C THR A 210 45.05 -2.68 8.48
N VAL A 211 45.99 -3.61 8.66
CA VAL A 211 46.74 -3.78 9.91
C VAL A 211 48.20 -3.40 9.68
N ALA A 212 48.62 -2.30 10.30
CA ALA A 212 49.98 -1.83 10.26
C ALA A 212 50.91 -2.59 11.28
N PRO A 213 52.21 -2.71 11.02
CA PRO A 213 53.15 -3.19 12.02
C PRO A 213 53.18 -2.33 13.28
N LYS A 214 53.36 -2.95 14.44
CA LYS A 214 53.59 -2.24 15.70
C LYS A 214 55.01 -1.71 15.72
N GLN A 215 55.17 -0.42 16.02
CA GLN A 215 56.51 0.14 16.24
C GLN A 215 57.10 -0.37 17.56
N VAL A 216 58.31 -0.85 17.50
CA VAL A 216 59.08 -1.25 18.67
C VAL A 216 60.01 -0.09 19.06
N SER A 217 59.82 0.45 20.25
CA SER A 217 60.78 1.45 20.81
C SER A 217 61.97 0.71 21.40
N VAL A 218 63.16 0.90 20.85
CA VAL A 218 64.41 0.44 21.48
C VAL A 218 64.88 1.56 22.37
N SER A 219 64.67 1.44 23.69
CA SER A 219 65.24 2.35 24.69
C SER A 219 66.35 1.62 25.44
N GLY A 220 67.55 2.25 25.51
CA GLY A 220 68.67 1.81 26.38
C GLY A 220 69.81 1.07 25.68
N ILE A 221 70.49 1.75 24.82
CA ILE A 221 71.92 1.49 24.63
C ILE A 221 72.61 2.71 25.18
N ALA A 222 73.11 2.65 26.43
CA ALA A 222 74.03 3.56 27.07
C ALA A 222 75.47 3.04 26.88
#